data_e5db1113d736743ed8b8a32a4b6e3c47
#
_entry.id   e5db1113d736743ed8b8a32a4b6e3c47
#
_cell.length_a   1.000
_cell.length_b   1.000
_cell.length_c   1.000
_cell.angle_alpha   90.00
_cell.angle_beta   90.00
_cell.angle_gamma   90.00
#
_symmetry.space_group_name_H-M   'P 1'
#
loop_
_entity.id
_entity.type
_entity.pdbx_description
1 polymer ?
#
loop_
_entity_poly.entity_id
_entity_poly.type
_entity_poly.pdbx_seq_one_letter_code
_entity_poly.pdbx_strand_id
1 'polypeptide(L)'
;MIAFHAKYEMNIQIRGNDMNIHRQERILTDLDVSQKEIGSIHRLRRWMTVLLVGILLLVALLGSFTWRTVHSAPAGSGKSSASSIPSSQEDVLLPIPDDAWALTVVSPNKQISSSFTVQLTSFGGIQVDKRILPALKKMLTDAKAAGYTLQPAEGYVDASTQEKRYQQKIQELMKNNGKTRAIAESEAEAIVPPGGFSENQTGMAVTFPSDSTFLASDGYHWLLNHCVDYGFVRRYADEKEGYTGLKNNPSHFRYVGTYNAQTMRRLGLCLEEYAVYKKNQQINN
;
A
#
# COMPACT_ATOMS: atom_id res chain seq x y z
N MET A 1 28.24 43.44 41.67
CA MET A 1 28.37 42.21 40.85
C MET A 1 27.47 41.09 41.33
N ILE A 2 27.33 40.85 42.63
CA ILE A 2 26.53 39.75 43.24
C ILE A 2 25.01 39.89 42.95
N ALA A 3 24.44 41.10 42.99
CA ALA A 3 23.02 41.34 42.73
C ALA A 3 22.57 41.08 41.26
N PHE A 4 23.50 41.22 40.32
CA PHE A 4 23.22 40.98 38.88
C PHE A 4 23.19 39.50 38.59
N HIS A 5 24.02 38.70 39.21
CA HIS A 5 24.06 37.25 39.07
C HIS A 5 22.80 36.58 39.63
N ALA A 6 22.37 37.01 40.84
CA ALA A 6 21.14 36.51 41.43
C ALA A 6 19.87 36.81 40.61
N LYS A 7 19.79 37.94 39.96
CA LYS A 7 18.68 38.34 39.08
C LYS A 7 18.67 37.54 37.78
N TYR A 8 19.85 37.18 37.25
CA TYR A 8 20.01 36.36 36.07
C TYR A 8 19.59 34.90 36.34
N GLU A 9 20.03 34.30 37.45
CA GLU A 9 19.66 32.97 37.84
C GLU A 9 18.14 32.85 38.12
N MET A 10 17.54 33.85 38.78
CA MET A 10 16.09 33.87 39.05
C MET A 10 15.28 33.96 37.75
N ASN A 11 15.75 34.69 36.73
CA ASN A 11 15.08 34.74 35.39
C ASN A 11 15.18 33.44 34.63
N ILE A 12 16.27 32.68 34.76
CA ILE A 12 16.42 31.36 34.13
C ILE A 12 15.47 30.37 34.79
N GLN A 13 15.33 30.42 36.11
CA GLN A 13 14.46 29.53 36.88
C GLN A 13 12.95 29.78 36.60
N ILE A 14 12.56 31.04 36.45
CA ILE A 14 11.19 31.43 36.04
C ILE A 14 10.89 30.95 34.62
N ARG A 15 11.79 31.14 33.65
CA ARG A 15 11.60 30.64 32.28
C ARG A 15 11.57 29.10 32.19
N GLY A 16 12.36 28.41 33.02
CA GLY A 16 12.34 26.95 33.14
C GLY A 16 11.01 26.41 33.67
N ASN A 17 10.43 27.10 34.67
CA ASN A 17 9.12 26.74 35.24
C ASN A 17 7.98 26.99 34.23
N ASP A 18 7.98 28.13 33.51
CA ASP A 18 6.97 28.44 32.48
C ASP A 18 6.99 27.42 31.33
N MET A 19 8.17 27.02 30.87
CA MET A 19 8.28 25.97 29.85
C MET A 19 7.78 24.61 30.35
N ASN A 20 7.95 24.29 31.62
CA ASN A 20 7.47 23.05 32.20
C ASN A 20 5.93 23.04 32.36
N ILE A 21 5.34 24.17 32.74
CA ILE A 21 3.88 24.35 32.84
C ILE A 21 3.23 24.21 31.46
N HIS A 22 3.72 24.86 30.42
CA HIS A 22 3.21 24.75 29.05
C HIS A 22 3.44 23.36 28.43
N ARG A 23 4.42 22.60 28.90
CA ARG A 23 4.62 21.20 28.49
C ARG A 23 3.61 20.28 29.17
N GLN A 24 3.31 20.50 30.43
CA GLN A 24 2.29 19.75 31.18
C GLN A 24 0.89 20.02 30.62
N GLU A 25 0.54 21.26 30.30
CA GLU A 25 -0.74 21.62 29.69
C GLU A 25 -0.93 20.97 28.31
N ARG A 26 0.12 20.92 27.48
CA ARG A 26 0.06 20.21 26.18
C ARG A 26 -0.18 18.70 26.34
N ILE A 27 0.50 18.06 27.30
CA ILE A 27 0.32 16.63 27.58
C ILE A 27 -1.11 16.35 28.04
N LEU A 28 -1.69 17.22 28.87
CA LEU A 28 -3.07 17.07 29.33
C LEU A 28 -4.11 17.26 28.21
N THR A 29 -3.88 18.22 27.30
CA THR A 29 -4.74 18.42 26.14
C THR A 29 -4.65 17.27 25.16
N ASP A 30 -3.47 16.73 24.91
CA ASP A 30 -3.28 15.56 24.03
C ASP A 30 -3.92 14.29 24.60
N LEU A 31 -3.89 14.11 25.95
CA LEU A 31 -4.57 13.01 26.62
C LEU A 31 -6.11 13.13 26.56
N ASP A 32 -6.65 14.34 26.66
CA ASP A 32 -8.10 14.57 26.58
C ASP A 32 -8.64 14.35 25.16
N VAL A 33 -7.88 14.76 24.13
CA VAL A 33 -8.19 14.46 22.71
C VAL A 33 -8.18 12.95 22.47
N SER A 34 -7.17 12.24 22.98
CA SER A 34 -7.07 10.77 22.86
C SER A 34 -8.24 10.04 23.52
N GLN A 35 -8.68 10.48 24.71
CA GLN A 35 -9.84 9.90 25.40
C GLN A 35 -11.17 10.13 24.65
N LYS A 36 -11.32 11.29 23.99
CA LYS A 36 -12.48 11.57 23.12
C LYS A 36 -12.52 10.68 21.88
N GLU A 37 -11.38 10.44 21.27
CA GLU A 37 -11.29 9.53 20.10
C GLU A 37 -11.63 8.09 20.48
N ILE A 38 -11.11 7.59 21.60
CA ILE A 38 -11.43 6.24 22.11
C ILE A 38 -12.94 6.10 22.36
N GLY A 39 -13.58 7.12 22.95
CA GLY A 39 -15.02 7.15 23.17
C GLY A 39 -15.85 7.13 21.88
N SER A 40 -15.36 7.70 20.78
CA SER A 40 -16.00 7.67 19.46
C SER A 40 -15.92 6.29 18.81
N ILE A 41 -14.79 5.60 18.95
CA ILE A 41 -14.58 4.23 18.44
C ILE A 41 -15.50 3.23 19.14
N HIS A 42 -15.68 3.35 20.45
CA HIS A 42 -16.60 2.48 21.19
C HIS A 42 -18.07 2.71 20.81
N ARG A 43 -18.47 3.94 20.53
CA ARG A 43 -19.82 4.24 20.01
C ARG A 43 -20.01 3.65 18.61
N LEU A 44 -19.05 3.81 17.73
CA LEU A 44 -19.08 3.25 16.37
C LEU A 44 -19.18 1.71 16.39
N ARG A 45 -18.38 1.03 17.23
CA ARG A 45 -18.46 -0.42 17.41
C ARG A 45 -19.83 -0.88 17.88
N ARG A 46 -20.47 -0.18 18.83
CA ARG A 46 -21.84 -0.50 19.30
C ARG A 46 -22.86 -0.35 18.19
N TRP A 47 -22.78 0.70 17.38
CA TRP A 47 -23.67 0.87 16.23
C TRP A 47 -23.46 -0.21 15.17
N MET A 48 -22.22 -0.61 14.89
CA MET A 48 -21.91 -1.71 13.98
C MET A 48 -22.48 -3.05 14.45
N THR A 49 -22.40 -3.36 15.76
CA THR A 49 -22.98 -4.60 16.30
C THR A 49 -24.50 -4.61 16.23
N VAL A 50 -25.16 -3.49 16.51
CA VAL A 50 -26.62 -3.37 16.35
C VAL A 50 -27.06 -3.55 14.89
N LEU A 51 -26.32 -2.99 13.96
CA LEU A 51 -26.60 -3.10 12.52
C LEU A 51 -26.40 -4.54 12.01
N LEU A 52 -25.33 -5.24 12.46
CA LEU A 52 -25.11 -6.64 12.12
C LEU A 52 -26.22 -7.56 12.68
N VAL A 53 -26.64 -7.34 13.91
CA VAL A 53 -27.76 -8.11 14.50
C VAL A 53 -29.06 -7.85 13.72
N GLY A 54 -29.31 -6.60 13.31
CA GLY A 54 -30.46 -6.24 12.49
C GLY A 54 -30.48 -6.96 11.12
N ILE A 55 -29.31 -7.03 10.46
CA ILE A 55 -29.14 -7.74 9.18
C ILE A 55 -29.37 -9.24 9.36
N LEU A 56 -28.85 -9.86 10.42
CA LEU A 56 -29.04 -11.28 10.71
C LEU A 56 -30.52 -11.61 10.96
N LEU A 57 -31.24 -10.77 11.69
CA LEU A 57 -32.69 -10.93 11.92
C LEU A 57 -33.49 -10.79 10.61
N LEU A 58 -33.09 -9.88 9.73
CA LEU A 58 -33.75 -9.66 8.44
C LEU A 58 -33.53 -10.86 7.50
N VAL A 59 -32.32 -11.43 7.48
CA VAL A 59 -32.00 -12.64 6.72
C VAL A 59 -32.78 -13.85 7.26
N ALA A 60 -32.92 -13.99 8.58
CA ALA A 60 -33.72 -15.05 9.20
C ALA A 60 -35.22 -14.93 8.85
N LEU A 61 -35.75 -13.71 8.82
CA LEU A 61 -37.14 -13.43 8.41
C LEU A 61 -37.38 -13.76 6.93
N LEU A 62 -36.47 -13.35 6.05
CA LEU A 62 -36.55 -13.65 4.63
C LEU A 62 -36.39 -15.16 4.34
N GLY A 63 -35.47 -15.83 5.04
CA GLY A 63 -35.32 -17.28 4.95
C GLY A 63 -36.54 -18.05 5.41
N SER A 64 -37.23 -17.61 6.47
CA SER A 64 -38.47 -18.26 6.95
C SER A 64 -39.65 -18.03 6.00
N PHE A 65 -39.68 -16.89 5.26
CA PHE A 65 -40.70 -16.62 4.26
C PHE A 65 -40.56 -17.54 3.03
N THR A 66 -39.34 -17.71 2.53
CA THR A 66 -39.06 -18.59 1.39
C THR A 66 -39.29 -20.08 1.73
N TRP A 67 -39.04 -20.50 2.98
CA TRP A 67 -39.31 -21.86 3.42
C TRP A 67 -40.81 -22.17 3.42
N ARG A 68 -41.66 -21.24 3.83
CA ARG A 68 -43.12 -21.41 3.84
C ARG A 68 -43.72 -21.52 2.43
N THR A 69 -43.18 -20.79 1.43
CA THR A 69 -43.67 -20.81 0.06
C THR A 69 -43.29 -22.08 -0.71
N VAL A 70 -42.17 -22.72 -0.36
CA VAL A 70 -41.68 -23.95 -1.02
C VAL A 70 -42.40 -25.20 -0.54
N HIS A 71 -42.98 -25.22 0.68
CA HIS A 71 -43.63 -26.42 1.26
C HIS A 71 -45.14 -26.46 1.08
N SER A 72 -45.74 -25.63 0.25
CA SER A 72 -47.19 -25.53 0.05
C SER A 72 -47.65 -25.89 -1.39
N ALA A 73 -46.98 -26.79 -2.11
CA ALA A 73 -47.42 -27.22 -3.42
C ALA A 73 -47.83 -28.71 -3.40
N PRO A 74 -49.01 -29.08 -3.96
CA PRO A 74 -49.50 -30.46 -3.97
C PRO A 74 -48.74 -31.37 -4.96
N ALA A 75 -48.61 -32.64 -4.60
CA ALA A 75 -47.96 -33.66 -5.39
C ALA A 75 -48.67 -33.88 -6.73
N GLY A 76 -48.02 -33.50 -7.82
CA GLY A 76 -48.41 -33.86 -9.19
C GLY A 76 -47.33 -34.75 -9.79
N SER A 77 -47.70 -36.00 -10.12
CA SER A 77 -46.83 -36.98 -10.77
C SER A 77 -46.51 -36.55 -12.20
N GLY A 78 -45.24 -36.25 -12.49
CA GLY A 78 -44.75 -36.04 -13.85
C GLY A 78 -43.35 -36.64 -13.98
N LYS A 79 -43.23 -37.77 -14.66
CA LYS A 79 -41.96 -38.33 -15.12
C LYS A 79 -41.27 -37.30 -15.98
N SER A 80 -40.10 -36.81 -15.57
CA SER A 80 -39.22 -36.01 -16.43
C SER A 80 -37.81 -36.55 -16.31
N SER A 81 -37.23 -36.75 -17.48
CA SER A 81 -35.91 -37.27 -17.78
C SER A 81 -34.80 -36.54 -17.04
N ALA A 82 -33.92 -37.30 -16.42
CA ALA A 82 -32.67 -36.83 -15.85
C ALA A 82 -31.80 -36.22 -16.96
N SER A 83 -31.75 -34.90 -17.02
CA SER A 83 -30.66 -34.17 -17.68
C SER A 83 -29.52 -34.07 -16.68
N SER A 84 -28.47 -34.84 -16.92
CA SER A 84 -27.21 -34.77 -16.19
C SER A 84 -26.59 -33.39 -16.35
N ILE A 85 -26.59 -32.59 -15.30
CA ILE A 85 -25.71 -31.45 -15.14
C ILE A 85 -24.30 -32.03 -15.02
N PRO A 86 -23.34 -31.69 -15.87
CA PRO A 86 -21.96 -32.07 -15.64
C PRO A 86 -21.46 -31.31 -14.41
N SER A 87 -21.43 -31.99 -13.28
CA SER A 87 -20.60 -31.63 -12.14
C SER A 87 -19.18 -31.98 -12.51
N SER A 88 -18.34 -30.99 -12.41
CA SER A 88 -16.88 -30.91 -12.29
C SER A 88 -16.29 -29.97 -13.31
N GLN A 89 -16.39 -28.66 -13.01
CA GLN A 89 -15.18 -27.89 -13.21
C GLN A 89 -14.20 -28.41 -12.13
N GLU A 90 -13.37 -29.39 -12.49
CA GLU A 90 -12.04 -29.50 -11.90
C GLU A 90 -11.42 -28.13 -12.09
N ASP A 91 -11.22 -27.39 -11.00
CA ASP A 91 -10.27 -26.31 -10.94
C ASP A 91 -8.93 -26.90 -11.38
N VAL A 92 -8.63 -26.81 -12.66
CA VAL A 92 -7.31 -27.09 -13.18
C VAL A 92 -6.43 -26.05 -12.48
N LEU A 93 -5.82 -26.47 -11.36
CA LEU A 93 -4.78 -25.73 -10.69
C LEU A 93 -3.66 -25.55 -11.73
N LEU A 94 -3.76 -24.43 -12.48
CA LEU A 94 -2.67 -24.00 -13.33
C LEU A 94 -1.43 -23.89 -12.45
N PRO A 95 -0.27 -24.41 -12.86
CA PRO A 95 0.94 -24.29 -12.07
C PRO A 95 1.13 -22.82 -11.68
N ILE A 96 1.24 -22.54 -10.38
CA ILE A 96 1.53 -21.18 -9.90
C ILE A 96 2.88 -20.81 -10.49
N PRO A 97 2.97 -19.76 -11.32
CA PRO A 97 4.24 -19.35 -11.91
C PRO A 97 5.25 -19.13 -10.80
N ASP A 98 6.48 -19.59 -10.98
CA ASP A 98 7.58 -19.31 -10.05
C ASP A 98 8.02 -17.84 -10.18
N ASP A 99 7.21 -16.96 -9.61
CA ASP A 99 7.45 -15.51 -9.54
C ASP A 99 8.19 -15.12 -8.25
N ALA A 100 8.86 -16.06 -7.56
CA ALA A 100 9.56 -15.82 -6.30
C ALA A 100 10.57 -14.65 -6.42
N TRP A 101 11.23 -14.53 -7.59
CA TRP A 101 12.12 -13.40 -7.90
C TRP A 101 11.41 -12.04 -7.86
N ALA A 102 10.14 -12.00 -8.25
CA ALA A 102 9.34 -10.77 -8.28
C ALA A 102 8.88 -10.33 -6.88
N LEU A 103 8.93 -11.21 -5.89
CA LEU A 103 8.56 -10.93 -4.51
C LEU A 103 9.71 -10.41 -3.65
N THR A 104 10.85 -10.08 -4.25
CA THR A 104 11.96 -9.45 -3.53
C THR A 104 11.52 -8.13 -2.92
N VAL A 105 11.53 -8.03 -1.59
CA VAL A 105 11.24 -6.80 -0.85
C VAL A 105 12.52 -5.98 -0.74
N VAL A 106 12.45 -4.71 -1.13
CA VAL A 106 13.46 -3.68 -0.88
C VAL A 106 12.75 -2.52 -0.20
N SER A 107 13.27 -2.02 0.91
CA SER A 107 12.63 -0.97 1.70
C SER A 107 13.69 -0.19 2.50
N PRO A 108 13.38 0.91 3.17
CA PRO A 108 14.32 1.61 4.06
C PRO A 108 14.98 0.68 5.09
N ASN A 109 14.28 -0.36 5.51
CA ASN A 109 14.78 -1.34 6.49
C ASN A 109 15.37 -2.61 5.86
N LYS A 110 15.35 -2.73 4.53
CA LYS A 110 15.80 -3.94 3.84
C LYS A 110 16.51 -3.62 2.54
N GLN A 111 17.84 -3.65 2.59
CA GLN A 111 18.68 -3.41 1.43
C GLN A 111 18.47 -4.46 0.34
N ILE A 112 18.64 -4.07 -0.92
CA ILE A 112 18.70 -5.01 -2.05
C ILE A 112 19.88 -5.97 -1.84
N SER A 113 19.65 -7.27 -2.08
CA SER A 113 20.73 -8.25 -1.94
C SER A 113 21.84 -8.00 -2.95
N SER A 114 23.09 -8.16 -2.53
CA SER A 114 24.25 -8.13 -3.43
C SER A 114 24.23 -9.22 -4.50
N SER A 115 23.49 -10.31 -4.27
CA SER A 115 23.25 -11.37 -5.25
C SER A 115 22.10 -11.08 -6.21
N PHE A 116 21.33 -9.99 -6.00
CA PHE A 116 20.23 -9.64 -6.88
C PHE A 116 20.78 -9.16 -8.23
N THR A 117 20.38 -9.81 -9.30
CA THR A 117 20.78 -9.46 -10.67
C THR A 117 19.60 -8.89 -11.44
N VAL A 118 19.80 -7.74 -12.05
CA VAL A 118 18.84 -7.11 -12.95
C VAL A 118 19.31 -7.23 -14.39
N GLN A 119 18.44 -7.60 -15.31
CA GLN A 119 18.73 -7.67 -16.73
C GLN A 119 17.98 -6.55 -17.44
N LEU A 120 18.64 -5.41 -17.59
CA LEU A 120 18.02 -4.21 -18.10
C LEU A 120 17.71 -4.29 -19.60
N THR A 121 16.57 -3.71 -19.98
CA THR A 121 16.17 -3.43 -21.35
C THR A 121 15.49 -2.08 -21.44
N SER A 122 15.64 -1.38 -22.56
CA SER A 122 15.01 -0.07 -22.77
C SER A 122 13.63 -0.23 -23.37
N PHE A 123 12.68 0.56 -22.89
CA PHE A 123 11.33 0.64 -23.42
C PHE A 123 10.69 1.99 -23.08
N GLY A 124 10.16 2.68 -24.10
CA GLY A 124 9.42 3.95 -23.91
C GLY A 124 10.21 5.06 -23.23
N GLY A 125 11.54 5.09 -23.40
CA GLY A 125 12.41 6.10 -22.77
C GLY A 125 12.89 5.73 -21.35
N ILE A 126 12.42 4.61 -20.77
CA ILE A 126 12.87 4.10 -19.47
C ILE A 126 13.64 2.79 -19.61
N GLN A 127 14.36 2.40 -18.55
CA GLN A 127 14.94 1.07 -18.43
C GLN A 127 14.16 0.25 -17.41
N VAL A 128 13.92 -1.04 -17.71
CA VAL A 128 13.26 -1.98 -16.80
C VAL A 128 13.96 -3.34 -16.85
N ASP A 129 13.71 -4.21 -15.88
CA ASP A 129 14.12 -5.61 -15.99
C ASP A 129 13.38 -6.28 -17.15
N LYS A 130 14.13 -7.00 -17.99
CA LYS A 130 13.53 -7.63 -19.19
C LYS A 130 12.40 -8.60 -18.88
N ARG A 131 12.37 -9.18 -17.66
CA ARG A 131 11.34 -10.13 -17.24
C ARG A 131 9.96 -9.50 -17.11
N ILE A 132 9.89 -8.21 -16.76
CA ILE A 132 8.61 -7.51 -16.62
C ILE A 132 8.12 -6.88 -17.93
N LEU A 133 8.99 -6.78 -18.94
CA LEU A 133 8.68 -6.06 -20.18
C LEU A 133 7.45 -6.59 -20.92
N PRO A 134 7.21 -7.92 -21.04
CA PRO A 134 6.00 -8.42 -21.70
C PRO A 134 4.71 -7.94 -21.01
N ALA A 135 4.67 -8.00 -19.69
CA ALA A 135 3.54 -7.57 -18.87
C ALA A 135 3.30 -6.05 -18.98
N LEU A 136 4.38 -5.26 -18.91
CA LEU A 136 4.32 -3.81 -19.07
C LEU A 136 3.80 -3.43 -20.46
N LYS A 137 4.34 -4.03 -21.53
CA LYS A 137 3.88 -3.78 -22.91
C LYS A 137 2.41 -4.11 -23.08
N LYS A 138 1.96 -5.24 -22.55
CA LYS A 138 0.55 -5.64 -22.64
C LYS A 138 -0.35 -4.65 -21.91
N MET A 139 -0.01 -4.25 -20.70
CA MET A 139 -0.77 -3.26 -19.93
C MET A 139 -0.93 -1.94 -20.68
N LEU A 140 0.16 -1.41 -21.25
CA LEU A 140 0.11 -0.14 -21.99
C LEU A 140 -0.63 -0.26 -23.32
N THR A 141 -0.55 -1.42 -23.99
CA THR A 141 -1.28 -1.70 -25.24
C THR A 141 -2.79 -1.77 -24.98
N ASP A 142 -3.19 -2.49 -23.92
CA ASP A 142 -4.60 -2.65 -23.58
C ASP A 142 -5.21 -1.32 -23.06
N ALA A 143 -4.44 -0.53 -22.30
CA ALA A 143 -4.84 0.83 -21.92
C ALA A 143 -5.09 1.69 -23.18
N LYS A 144 -4.19 1.63 -24.16
CA LYS A 144 -4.35 2.35 -25.44
C LYS A 144 -5.57 1.89 -26.22
N ALA A 145 -5.83 0.59 -26.25
CA ALA A 145 -7.05 0.03 -26.87
C ALA A 145 -8.34 0.48 -26.16
N ALA A 146 -8.27 0.72 -24.83
CA ALA A 146 -9.34 1.30 -24.04
C ALA A 146 -9.47 2.84 -24.17
N GLY A 147 -8.63 3.48 -24.99
CA GLY A 147 -8.65 4.93 -25.23
C GLY A 147 -7.70 5.75 -24.35
N TYR A 148 -6.84 5.10 -23.54
CA TYR A 148 -5.96 5.79 -22.57
C TYR A 148 -4.49 5.65 -22.98
N THR A 149 -3.81 6.75 -23.22
CA THR A 149 -2.36 6.75 -23.47
C THR A 149 -1.61 6.91 -22.15
N LEU A 150 -1.05 5.81 -21.66
CA LEU A 150 -0.24 5.79 -20.45
C LEU A 150 1.25 5.82 -20.84
N GLN A 151 1.98 6.81 -20.34
CA GLN A 151 3.41 6.96 -20.57
C GLN A 151 4.18 6.82 -19.26
N PRO A 152 4.97 5.76 -19.07
CA PRO A 152 5.87 5.66 -17.92
C PRO A 152 6.88 6.81 -17.90
N ALA A 153 7.11 7.38 -16.75
CA ALA A 153 8.06 8.48 -16.54
C ALA A 153 9.44 7.99 -16.06
N GLU A 154 9.45 6.90 -15.26
CA GLU A 154 10.69 6.35 -14.71
C GLU A 154 10.58 4.84 -14.52
N GLY A 155 11.73 4.15 -14.59
CA GLY A 155 11.89 2.73 -14.30
C GLY A 155 13.10 2.48 -13.40
N TYR A 156 14.10 1.74 -13.90
CA TYR A 156 15.33 1.46 -13.17
C TYR A 156 16.14 2.74 -12.88
N VAL A 157 16.61 2.84 -11.64
CA VAL A 157 17.57 3.86 -11.20
C VAL A 157 18.71 3.17 -10.49
N ASP A 158 19.96 3.45 -10.87
CA ASP A 158 21.13 2.88 -10.21
C ASP A 158 21.34 3.44 -8.79
N ALA A 159 22.12 2.71 -7.97
CA ALA A 159 22.34 3.07 -6.57
C ALA A 159 22.99 4.44 -6.41
N SER A 160 23.91 4.82 -7.29
CA SER A 160 24.63 6.09 -7.18
C SER A 160 23.73 7.28 -7.50
N THR A 161 22.87 7.14 -8.49
CA THR A 161 21.85 8.14 -8.85
C THR A 161 20.79 8.26 -7.74
N GLN A 162 20.36 7.13 -7.18
CA GLN A 162 19.42 7.11 -6.06
C GLN A 162 20.01 7.81 -4.82
N GLU A 163 21.28 7.55 -4.49
CA GLU A 163 21.97 8.20 -3.38
C GLU A 163 22.05 9.71 -3.57
N LYS A 164 22.36 10.18 -4.79
CA LYS A 164 22.35 11.63 -5.09
C LYS A 164 20.98 12.24 -4.83
N ARG A 165 19.90 11.58 -5.23
CA ARG A 165 18.52 12.04 -4.99
C ARG A 165 18.21 12.12 -3.49
N TYR A 166 18.63 11.12 -2.72
CA TYR A 166 18.47 11.12 -1.27
C TYR A 166 19.20 12.32 -0.63
N GLN A 167 20.46 12.54 -0.99
CA GLN A 167 21.22 13.68 -0.48
C GLN A 167 20.62 15.04 -0.90
N GLN A 168 20.10 15.14 -2.11
CA GLN A 168 19.38 16.35 -2.56
C GLN A 168 18.12 16.59 -1.72
N LYS A 169 17.37 15.53 -1.39
CA LYS A 169 16.18 15.65 -0.54
C LYS A 169 16.51 16.10 0.87
N ILE A 170 17.59 15.61 1.45
CA ILE A 170 18.10 16.11 2.75
C ILE A 170 18.40 17.61 2.69
N GLN A 171 19.14 18.04 1.67
CA GLN A 171 19.46 19.47 1.51
C GLN A 171 18.20 20.34 1.33
N GLU A 172 17.23 19.87 0.56
CA GLU A 172 15.94 20.55 0.40
C GLU A 172 15.22 20.73 1.73
N LEU A 173 15.09 19.64 2.53
CA LEU A 173 14.43 19.69 3.84
C LEU A 173 15.14 20.57 4.84
N MET A 174 16.48 20.59 4.84
CA MET A 174 17.25 21.50 5.68
C MET A 174 17.05 22.97 5.27
N LYS A 175 17.15 23.26 3.96
CA LYS A 175 17.07 24.63 3.43
C LYS A 175 15.67 25.24 3.54
N ASN A 176 14.66 24.49 3.13
CA ASN A 176 13.29 25.03 2.99
C ASN A 176 12.50 24.98 4.30
N ASN A 177 12.79 24.02 5.18
CA ASN A 177 12.01 23.79 6.40
C ASN A 177 12.82 24.05 7.69
N GLY A 178 14.07 24.53 7.60
CA GLY A 178 14.92 24.82 8.76
C GLY A 178 15.21 23.60 9.65
N LYS A 179 15.13 22.39 9.10
CA LYS A 179 15.31 21.16 9.86
C LYS A 179 16.77 20.88 10.16
N THR A 180 17.05 20.28 11.30
CA THR A 180 18.38 19.72 11.58
C THR A 180 18.67 18.57 10.61
N ARG A 181 19.96 18.28 10.38
CA ARG A 181 20.36 17.19 9.48
C ARG A 181 19.74 15.85 9.87
N ALA A 182 19.74 15.50 11.15
CA ALA A 182 19.18 14.23 11.62
C ALA A 182 17.67 14.07 11.31
N ILE A 183 16.90 15.15 11.49
CA ILE A 183 15.47 15.18 11.15
C ILE A 183 15.28 15.08 9.63
N ALA A 184 16.09 15.85 8.87
CA ALA A 184 16.02 15.85 7.41
C ALA A 184 16.39 14.48 6.81
N GLU A 185 17.39 13.77 7.36
CA GLU A 185 17.75 12.40 6.96
C GLU A 185 16.61 11.41 7.19
N SER A 186 16.02 11.42 8.37
CA SER A 186 14.89 10.53 8.70
C SER A 186 13.66 10.79 7.82
N GLU A 187 13.33 12.03 7.54
CA GLU A 187 12.20 12.36 6.66
C GLU A 187 12.51 12.10 5.18
N ALA A 188 13.73 12.37 4.74
CA ALA A 188 14.16 12.08 3.38
C ALA A 188 14.08 10.59 3.08
N GLU A 189 14.50 9.73 4.01
CA GLU A 189 14.46 8.28 3.88
C GLU A 189 13.03 7.75 3.62
N ALA A 190 12.04 8.33 4.29
CA ALA A 190 10.64 7.98 4.08
C ALA A 190 10.05 8.45 2.73
N ILE A 191 10.71 9.38 2.02
CA ILE A 191 10.24 9.95 0.74
C ILE A 191 11.09 9.44 -0.42
N VAL A 192 12.41 9.48 -0.26
CA VAL A 192 13.42 9.10 -1.25
C VAL A 192 14.46 8.23 -0.53
N PRO A 193 14.29 6.93 -0.47
CA PRO A 193 15.23 6.05 0.22
C PRO A 193 16.64 6.13 -0.40
N PRO A 194 17.70 5.91 0.40
CA PRO A 194 19.09 5.98 -0.07
C PRO A 194 19.42 4.88 -1.08
N GLY A 195 20.61 4.97 -1.67
CA GLY A 195 21.14 3.95 -2.57
C GLY A 195 21.22 2.59 -1.90
N GLY A 196 20.75 1.55 -2.56
CA GLY A 196 20.64 0.19 -2.01
C GLY A 196 19.29 -0.12 -1.36
N PHE A 197 18.46 0.88 -1.07
CA PHE A 197 17.20 0.73 -0.34
C PHE A 197 15.96 1.15 -1.15
N SER A 198 16.12 1.38 -2.45
CA SER A 198 15.03 1.75 -3.36
C SER A 198 14.65 0.59 -4.28
N GLU A 199 13.35 0.35 -4.46
CA GLU A 199 12.83 -0.62 -5.42
C GLU A 199 13.16 -0.28 -6.89
N ASN A 200 13.44 0.98 -7.20
CA ASN A 200 13.88 1.38 -8.54
C ASN A 200 15.13 0.61 -8.99
N GLN A 201 15.97 0.19 -8.04
CA GLN A 201 17.18 -0.61 -8.33
C GLN A 201 16.89 -2.05 -8.72
N THR A 202 15.66 -2.53 -8.54
CA THR A 202 15.26 -3.87 -8.98
C THR A 202 14.92 -3.93 -10.46
N GLY A 203 14.65 -2.78 -11.09
CA GLY A 203 14.09 -2.72 -12.44
C GLY A 203 12.66 -3.25 -12.57
N MET A 204 12.04 -3.64 -11.44
CA MET A 204 10.68 -4.19 -11.41
C MET A 204 9.62 -3.14 -11.08
N ALA A 205 10.03 -1.91 -10.79
CA ALA A 205 9.14 -0.79 -10.53
C ALA A 205 9.07 0.14 -11.74
N VAL A 206 7.89 0.71 -11.93
CA VAL A 206 7.61 1.71 -12.97
C VAL A 206 6.83 2.85 -12.31
N THR A 207 7.31 4.07 -12.52
CA THR A 207 6.65 5.28 -12.03
C THR A 207 6.00 6.01 -13.20
N PHE A 208 4.73 6.38 -13.03
CA PHE A 208 3.99 7.23 -13.95
C PHE A 208 4.07 8.70 -13.51
N PRO A 209 3.58 9.69 -14.29
CA PRO A 209 3.49 11.06 -13.84
C PRO A 209 2.74 11.19 -12.51
N SER A 210 3.13 12.14 -11.67
CA SER A 210 2.56 12.37 -10.34
C SER A 210 1.88 13.73 -10.20
N ASP A 211 1.75 14.47 -11.31
CA ASP A 211 1.02 15.73 -11.30
C ASP A 211 -0.50 15.51 -11.14
N SER A 212 -1.19 16.55 -10.63
CA SER A 212 -2.62 16.45 -10.33
C SER A 212 -3.49 16.16 -11.56
N THR A 213 -3.06 16.58 -12.75
CA THR A 213 -3.78 16.34 -14.00
C THR A 213 -3.77 14.86 -14.34
N PHE A 214 -2.61 14.21 -14.27
CA PHE A 214 -2.51 12.78 -14.51
C PHE A 214 -3.28 11.98 -13.45
N LEU A 215 -3.09 12.29 -12.17
CA LEU A 215 -3.73 11.56 -11.07
C LEU A 215 -5.26 11.70 -11.05
N ALA A 216 -5.81 12.76 -11.65
CA ALA A 216 -7.26 12.94 -11.81
C ALA A 216 -7.80 12.37 -13.13
N SER A 217 -6.95 11.82 -14.01
CA SER A 217 -7.37 11.35 -15.34
C SER A 217 -8.04 9.98 -15.30
N ASP A 218 -8.93 9.74 -16.27
CA ASP A 218 -9.55 8.41 -16.47
C ASP A 218 -8.49 7.34 -16.79
N GLY A 219 -7.39 7.71 -17.44
CA GLY A 219 -6.26 6.83 -17.70
C GLY A 219 -5.59 6.33 -16.42
N TYR A 220 -5.40 7.19 -15.43
CA TYR A 220 -4.88 6.78 -14.13
C TYR A 220 -5.89 5.89 -13.38
N HIS A 221 -7.18 6.21 -13.43
CA HIS A 221 -8.23 5.36 -12.84
C HIS A 221 -8.29 3.99 -13.51
N TRP A 222 -8.13 3.93 -14.84
CA TRP A 222 -7.99 2.66 -15.55
C TRP A 222 -6.78 1.87 -15.04
N LEU A 223 -5.61 2.52 -14.91
CA LEU A 223 -4.39 1.90 -14.41
C LEU A 223 -4.59 1.31 -13.00
N LEU A 224 -5.20 2.06 -12.08
CA LEU A 224 -5.50 1.58 -10.72
C LEU A 224 -6.41 0.33 -10.72
N ASN A 225 -7.38 0.30 -11.60
CA ASN A 225 -8.36 -0.79 -11.68
C ASN A 225 -7.77 -2.06 -12.31
N HIS A 226 -6.87 -1.91 -13.27
CA HIS A 226 -6.40 -3.01 -14.13
C HIS A 226 -4.93 -3.42 -13.89
N CYS A 227 -4.11 -2.66 -13.19
CA CYS A 227 -2.68 -2.99 -13.02
C CYS A 227 -2.44 -4.42 -12.52
N VAL A 228 -3.29 -4.97 -11.66
CA VAL A 228 -3.13 -6.32 -11.10
C VAL A 228 -3.36 -7.43 -12.14
N ASP A 229 -4.12 -7.16 -13.20
CA ASP A 229 -4.37 -8.11 -14.29
C ASP A 229 -3.09 -8.35 -15.12
N TYR A 230 -2.14 -7.44 -15.00
CA TYR A 230 -0.82 -7.48 -15.63
C TYR A 230 0.30 -7.74 -14.62
N GLY A 231 -0.04 -8.07 -13.37
CA GLY A 231 0.93 -8.40 -12.33
C GLY A 231 1.57 -7.19 -11.65
N PHE A 232 1.02 -5.98 -11.82
CA PHE A 232 1.48 -4.78 -11.12
C PHE A 232 0.57 -4.44 -9.94
N VAL A 233 1.15 -3.86 -8.89
CA VAL A 233 0.42 -3.30 -7.74
C VAL A 233 0.84 -1.85 -7.51
N ARG A 234 -0.10 -0.98 -7.10
CA ARG A 234 0.26 0.32 -6.54
C ARG A 234 0.98 0.07 -5.21
N ARG A 235 2.21 0.55 -5.12
CA ARG A 235 3.13 0.05 -4.09
C ARG A 235 3.00 0.75 -2.75
N TYR A 236 2.88 2.08 -2.76
CA TYR A 236 2.92 2.91 -1.57
C TYR A 236 1.60 3.67 -1.41
N ALA A 237 0.73 3.17 -0.54
CA ALA A 237 -0.53 3.78 -0.16
C ALA A 237 -0.43 4.35 1.25
N ASP A 238 -1.20 5.41 1.56
CA ASP A 238 -1.15 6.08 2.86
C ASP A 238 -1.35 5.09 4.03
N GLU A 239 -2.32 4.21 3.90
CA GLU A 239 -2.67 3.21 4.92
C GLU A 239 -1.60 2.11 5.10
N LYS A 240 -0.59 2.08 4.25
CA LYS A 240 0.50 1.09 4.28
C LYS A 240 1.86 1.67 4.68
N GLU A 241 1.97 2.96 5.00
CA GLU A 241 3.23 3.59 5.41
C GLU A 241 3.92 2.85 6.57
N GLY A 242 3.14 2.38 7.56
CA GLY A 242 3.68 1.64 8.71
C GLY A 242 4.34 0.31 8.37
N TYR A 243 3.97 -0.31 7.24
CA TYR A 243 4.56 -1.56 6.77
C TYR A 243 5.71 -1.34 5.78
N THR A 244 5.54 -0.35 4.90
CA THR A 244 6.51 -0.07 3.82
C THR A 244 7.67 0.79 4.27
N GLY A 245 7.48 1.62 5.32
CA GLY A 245 8.40 2.65 5.77
C GLY A 245 8.48 3.85 4.82
N LEU A 246 7.62 3.91 3.79
CA LEU A 246 7.63 4.97 2.77
C LEU A 246 6.30 5.71 2.73
N LYS A 247 6.39 7.00 2.49
CA LYS A 247 5.25 7.89 2.27
C LYS A 247 4.47 7.50 1.02
N ASN A 248 3.20 7.89 1.00
CA ASN A 248 2.34 7.68 -0.16
C ASN A 248 3.01 8.14 -1.45
N ASN A 249 3.04 7.23 -2.42
CA ASN A 249 3.43 7.53 -3.79
C ASN A 249 2.41 6.91 -4.74
N PRO A 250 1.40 7.66 -5.18
CA PRO A 250 0.30 7.13 -5.98
C PRO A 250 0.73 6.68 -7.38
N SER A 251 1.85 7.18 -7.89
CA SER A 251 2.32 6.92 -9.25
C SER A 251 3.32 5.77 -9.36
N HIS A 252 3.71 5.14 -8.24
CA HIS A 252 4.69 4.06 -8.21
C HIS A 252 4.03 2.69 -8.24
N PHE A 253 4.29 1.92 -9.29
CA PHE A 253 3.74 0.59 -9.52
C PHE A 253 4.87 -0.45 -9.55
N ARG A 254 4.66 -1.55 -8.83
CA ARG A 254 5.62 -2.64 -8.72
C ARG A 254 5.07 -3.91 -9.35
N TYR A 255 5.87 -4.56 -10.20
CA TYR A 255 5.58 -5.90 -10.70
C TYR A 255 5.85 -6.96 -9.63
N VAL A 256 4.89 -7.84 -9.41
CA VAL A 256 4.93 -8.94 -8.45
C VAL A 256 4.42 -10.26 -9.04
N GLY A 257 4.07 -10.28 -10.34
CA GLY A 257 3.38 -11.38 -11.00
C GLY A 257 1.86 -11.34 -10.84
N THR A 258 1.14 -11.81 -11.87
CA THR A 258 -0.33 -11.66 -11.94
C THR A 258 -1.04 -12.34 -10.78
N TYR A 259 -0.71 -13.60 -10.49
CA TYR A 259 -1.31 -14.33 -9.37
C TYR A 259 -1.08 -13.63 -8.02
N ASN A 260 0.14 -13.16 -7.77
CA ASN A 260 0.49 -12.46 -6.55
C ASN A 260 -0.23 -11.11 -6.46
N ALA A 261 -0.27 -10.33 -7.53
CA ALA A 261 -0.94 -9.02 -7.58
C ALA A 261 -2.44 -9.13 -7.29
N GLN A 262 -3.12 -10.08 -7.92
CA GLN A 262 -4.55 -10.35 -7.69
C GLN A 262 -4.80 -10.82 -6.25
N THR A 263 -3.93 -11.69 -5.71
CA THR A 263 -4.04 -12.17 -4.33
C THR A 263 -3.81 -11.02 -3.33
N MET A 264 -2.80 -10.20 -3.54
CA MET A 264 -2.53 -9.01 -2.71
C MET A 264 -3.73 -8.05 -2.71
N ARG A 265 -4.33 -7.77 -3.87
CA ARG A 265 -5.54 -6.92 -3.98
C ARG A 265 -6.71 -7.56 -3.21
N ARG A 266 -6.99 -8.83 -3.41
CA ARG A 266 -8.09 -9.55 -2.74
C ARG A 266 -7.95 -9.56 -1.23
N LEU A 267 -6.73 -9.69 -0.71
CA LEU A 267 -6.45 -9.73 0.73
C LEU A 267 -6.16 -8.35 1.34
N GLY A 268 -6.05 -7.29 0.54
CA GLY A 268 -5.70 -5.93 0.98
C GLY A 268 -4.27 -5.83 1.55
N LEU A 269 -3.33 -6.65 1.05
CA LEU A 269 -1.96 -6.72 1.55
C LEU A 269 -0.99 -5.89 0.69
N CYS A 270 -0.04 -5.18 1.33
CA CYS A 270 1.14 -4.68 0.65
C CYS A 270 2.19 -5.80 0.46
N LEU A 271 3.29 -5.52 -0.24
CA LEU A 271 4.29 -6.53 -0.56
C LEU A 271 4.98 -7.11 0.70
N GLU A 272 5.24 -6.28 1.72
CA GLU A 272 5.81 -6.73 3.00
C GLU A 272 4.88 -7.71 3.72
N GLU A 273 3.61 -7.35 3.85
CA GLU A 273 2.61 -8.23 4.46
C GLU A 273 2.43 -9.52 3.66
N TYR A 274 2.43 -9.41 2.32
CA TYR A 274 2.29 -10.57 1.44
C TYR A 274 3.50 -11.51 1.51
N ALA A 275 4.71 -10.99 1.64
CA ALA A 275 5.91 -11.81 1.83
C ALA A 275 5.83 -12.64 3.12
N VAL A 276 5.32 -12.05 4.21
CA VAL A 276 5.06 -12.78 5.46
C VAL A 276 3.95 -13.82 5.28
N TYR A 277 2.85 -13.45 4.63
CA TYR A 277 1.76 -14.37 4.31
C TYR A 277 2.25 -15.61 3.53
N LYS A 278 3.03 -15.41 2.47
CA LYS A 278 3.61 -16.50 1.66
C LYS A 278 4.52 -17.41 2.48
N LYS A 279 5.38 -16.83 3.33
CA LYS A 279 6.26 -17.61 4.21
C LYS A 279 5.46 -18.51 5.17
N ASN A 280 4.39 -17.98 5.76
CA ASN A 280 3.54 -18.74 6.67
C ASN A 280 2.77 -19.88 5.96
N GLN A 281 2.39 -19.70 4.70
CA GLN A 281 1.78 -20.76 3.89
C GLN A 281 2.75 -21.93 3.62
N GLN A 282 4.04 -21.63 3.40
CA GLN A 282 5.07 -22.64 3.17
C GLN A 282 5.43 -23.45 4.42
N ILE A 283 5.23 -22.89 5.61
CA ILE A 283 5.50 -23.58 6.89
C ILE A 283 4.38 -24.55 7.25
N ASN A 284 3.17 -24.28 6.78
CA ASN A 284 1.96 -25.04 7.12
C ASN A 284 1.59 -26.12 6.08
N ASN A 285 2.36 -26.23 5.00
CA ASN A 285 2.27 -27.28 3.98
C ASN A 285 3.49 -28.23 4.07
#